data_0844a5a7a8c4061efb0b420207c49a73
#
_entry.id   0844a5a7a8c4061efb0b420207c49a73
#
_cell.length_a   1.000
_cell.length_b   1.000
_cell.length_c   1.000
_cell.angle_alpha   90.00
_cell.angle_beta   90.00
_cell.angle_gamma   90.00
#
_symmetry.space_group_name_H-M   'P 1'
#
loop_
_entity.id
_entity.type
_entity.pdbx_description
1 polymer ?
#
loop_
_entity_poly.entity_id
_entity_poly.type
_entity_poly.pdbx_seq_one_letter_code
_entity_poly.pdbx_strand_id
1 'polypeptide(L)'
;MAISTSFKSRLKEKEHLAEGTMGFYFAKPEGFQFKAGQYLDITLVDPPETDAEGNIRSLSIASAPEDEHLLVATRMRDTAFKRVLRMAPLDFEINMEGPMGSFILHNNSAKPAVFLAGGIGITPFSSIIRHAAKAKLPHKLYLFYSNRRQEDAAFMPILQELEKENPNFKFIPSMSEMNKSAQAWNGETGFINREMLARHLPAFQGPIYYIAGPPAMVAAMRQMLNAAGVDEDDIRAEEFAGY
;
A
#
# COMPACT_ATOMS: atom_id res chain seq x y z
N MET A 1 -1.03 9.38 -20.92
CA MET A 1 -0.02 8.66 -20.09
C MET A 1 0.86 9.72 -19.46
N ALA A 2 1.10 9.67 -18.14
CA ALA A 2 2.13 10.51 -17.53
C ALA A 2 3.49 10.07 -18.11
N ILE A 3 4.32 11.02 -18.53
CA ILE A 3 5.68 10.73 -18.99
C ILE A 3 6.47 10.39 -17.74
N SER A 4 7.06 9.18 -17.68
CA SER A 4 8.01 8.82 -16.63
C SER A 4 9.19 9.81 -16.70
N THR A 5 9.51 10.42 -15.56
CA THR A 5 10.62 11.37 -15.44
C THR A 5 11.63 10.83 -14.45
N SER A 6 12.91 10.95 -14.78
CA SER A 6 14.01 10.67 -13.85
C SER A 6 14.38 11.96 -13.12
N PHE A 7 14.51 11.91 -11.80
CA PHE A 7 14.86 13.06 -10.97
C PHE A 7 15.64 12.64 -9.73
N LYS A 8 16.37 13.58 -9.15
CA LYS A 8 17.03 13.43 -7.87
C LYS A 8 16.09 13.85 -6.75
N SER A 9 16.12 13.11 -5.65
CA SER A 9 15.40 13.47 -4.43
C SER A 9 16.27 13.26 -3.20
N ARG A 10 15.83 13.82 -2.06
CA ARG A 10 16.55 13.77 -0.79
C ARG A 10 15.67 13.22 0.31
N LEU A 11 16.24 12.32 1.12
CA LEU A 11 15.58 11.76 2.30
C LEU A 11 15.34 12.87 3.33
N LYS A 12 14.08 13.09 3.72
CA LYS A 12 13.67 14.11 4.69
C LYS A 12 13.35 13.57 6.06
N GLU A 13 12.76 12.37 6.10
CA GLU A 13 12.34 11.76 7.35
C GLU A 13 12.34 10.24 7.22
N LYS A 14 12.51 9.55 8.36
CA LYS A 14 12.34 8.10 8.51
C LYS A 14 11.39 7.82 9.67
N GLU A 15 10.45 6.91 9.46
CA GLU A 15 9.43 6.57 10.45
C GLU A 15 9.35 5.06 10.64
N HIS A 16 9.18 4.61 11.88
CA HIS A 16 8.81 3.23 12.18
C HIS A 16 7.29 3.08 12.08
N LEU A 17 6.81 2.45 11.00
CA LEU A 17 5.37 2.31 10.71
C LEU A 17 4.74 1.09 11.39
N ALA A 18 5.53 0.03 11.60
CA ALA A 18 5.14 -1.22 12.24
C ALA A 18 6.40 -2.03 12.58
N GLU A 19 6.27 -3.14 13.31
CA GLU A 19 7.40 -4.02 13.58
C GLU A 19 8.03 -4.52 12.27
N GLY A 20 9.33 -4.26 12.11
CA GLY A 20 10.07 -4.59 10.89
C GLY A 20 9.64 -3.81 9.63
N THR A 21 8.92 -2.69 9.76
CA THR A 21 8.48 -1.88 8.62
C THR A 21 8.82 -0.42 8.83
N MET A 22 9.48 0.18 7.84
CA MET A 22 9.85 1.59 7.85
C MET A 22 9.23 2.35 6.69
N GLY A 23 8.88 3.59 6.96
CA GLY A 23 8.56 4.63 5.99
C GLY A 23 9.74 5.57 5.77
N PHE A 24 9.88 6.03 4.54
CA PHE A 24 10.91 6.97 4.11
C PHE A 24 10.25 8.10 3.34
N TYR A 25 10.40 9.31 3.83
CA TYR A 25 9.86 10.51 3.23
C TYR A 25 10.94 11.21 2.41
N PHE A 26 10.64 11.43 1.16
CA PHE A 26 11.54 12.09 0.23
C PHE A 26 10.98 13.42 -0.25
N ALA A 27 11.84 14.38 -0.51
CA ALA A 27 11.44 15.66 -1.10
C ALA A 27 10.70 15.41 -2.42
N LYS A 28 9.49 15.95 -2.55
CA LYS A 28 8.74 15.90 -3.80
C LYS A 28 9.20 17.06 -4.67
N PRO A 29 9.69 16.81 -5.90
CA PRO A 29 10.10 17.89 -6.81
C PRO A 29 8.94 18.83 -7.13
N GLU A 30 9.25 20.09 -7.33
CA GLU A 30 8.26 21.07 -7.81
C GLU A 30 7.67 20.62 -9.15
N GLY A 31 6.35 20.68 -9.26
CA GLY A 31 5.63 20.23 -10.46
C GLY A 31 5.50 18.71 -10.64
N PHE A 32 6.08 17.90 -9.76
CA PHE A 32 5.92 16.45 -9.84
C PHE A 32 4.47 16.05 -9.52
N GLN A 33 3.83 15.38 -10.47
CA GLN A 33 2.44 14.92 -10.36
C GLN A 33 2.38 13.40 -10.53
N PHE A 34 1.59 12.75 -9.69
CA PHE A 34 1.29 11.33 -9.81
C PHE A 34 -0.17 11.06 -9.45
N LYS A 35 -0.66 9.90 -9.84
CA LYS A 35 -1.97 9.40 -9.41
C LYS A 35 -1.79 8.47 -8.23
N ALA A 36 -2.64 8.59 -7.22
CA ALA A 36 -2.64 7.71 -6.06
C ALA A 36 -2.72 6.24 -6.47
N GLY A 37 -1.81 5.41 -5.93
CA GLY A 37 -1.63 4.00 -6.29
C GLY A 37 -0.47 3.70 -7.25
N GLN A 38 0.17 4.73 -7.84
CA GLN A 38 1.37 4.58 -8.66
C GLN A 38 2.63 4.32 -7.83
N TYR A 39 3.70 3.89 -8.47
CA TYR A 39 4.99 3.57 -7.86
C TYR A 39 6.15 4.34 -8.51
N LEU A 40 7.30 4.26 -7.87
CA LEU A 40 8.59 4.80 -8.32
C LEU A 40 9.65 3.71 -8.29
N ASP A 41 10.58 3.76 -9.22
CA ASP A 41 11.87 3.10 -9.08
C ASP A 41 12.83 4.02 -8.31
N ILE A 42 13.40 3.48 -7.24
CA ILE A 42 14.35 4.18 -6.37
C ILE A 42 15.71 3.54 -6.56
N THR A 43 16.69 4.35 -6.96
CA THR A 43 18.07 3.93 -7.17
C THR A 43 18.98 4.58 -6.12
N LEU A 44 19.69 3.78 -5.34
CA LEU A 44 20.77 4.25 -4.48
C LEU A 44 21.99 4.61 -5.34
N VAL A 45 22.49 5.85 -5.18
CA VAL A 45 23.65 6.35 -5.90
C VAL A 45 24.92 6.00 -5.11
N ASP A 46 25.87 5.33 -5.76
CA ASP A 46 27.15 4.92 -5.17
C ASP A 46 27.03 4.36 -3.73
N PRO A 47 26.14 3.36 -3.50
CA PRO A 47 25.92 2.86 -2.15
C PRO A 47 27.18 2.18 -1.60
N PRO A 48 27.44 2.25 -0.27
CA PRO A 48 28.62 1.65 0.36
C PRO A 48 28.63 0.11 0.28
N GLU A 49 27.49 -0.51 0.02
CA GLU A 49 27.35 -1.94 -0.21
C GLU A 49 26.26 -2.24 -1.26
N THR A 50 26.41 -3.36 -1.95
CA THR A 50 25.42 -3.92 -2.88
C THR A 50 25.34 -5.44 -2.70
N ASP A 51 24.26 -6.04 -3.19
CA ASP A 51 24.07 -7.50 -3.25
C ASP A 51 23.56 -7.93 -4.64
N ALA A 52 23.25 -9.21 -4.79
CA ALA A 52 22.76 -9.76 -6.06
C ALA A 52 21.42 -9.16 -6.52
N GLU A 53 20.66 -8.54 -5.63
CA GLU A 53 19.41 -7.85 -5.96
C GLU A 53 19.64 -6.43 -6.52
N GLY A 54 20.86 -5.92 -6.47
CA GLY A 54 21.25 -4.61 -6.97
C GLY A 54 20.78 -3.44 -6.12
N ASN A 55 20.90 -2.24 -6.69
CA ASN A 55 20.67 -0.96 -6.00
C ASN A 55 19.35 -0.26 -6.42
N ILE A 56 18.44 -0.93 -7.10
CA ILE A 56 17.15 -0.39 -7.55
C ILE A 56 16.00 -1.16 -6.90
N ARG A 57 14.97 -0.45 -6.45
CA ARG A 57 13.70 -1.05 -5.98
C ARG A 57 12.51 -0.25 -6.47
N SER A 58 11.53 -0.96 -7.02
CA SER A 58 10.19 -0.41 -7.31
C SER A 58 9.39 -0.39 -6.01
N LEU A 59 8.96 0.79 -5.59
CA LEU A 59 8.18 0.99 -4.36
C LEU A 59 6.94 1.86 -4.65
N SER A 60 5.78 1.38 -4.21
CA SER A 60 4.54 2.16 -4.33
C SER A 60 4.65 3.46 -3.52
N ILE A 61 4.16 4.56 -4.09
CA ILE A 61 4.01 5.81 -3.36
C ILE A 61 2.86 5.65 -2.38
N ALA A 62 3.15 5.75 -1.07
CA ALA A 62 2.17 5.57 0.00
C ALA A 62 1.55 6.89 0.48
N SER A 63 2.13 8.04 0.13
CA SER A 63 1.57 9.38 0.33
C SER A 63 0.47 9.69 -0.68
N ALA A 64 -0.39 10.66 -0.37
CA ALA A 64 -1.33 11.21 -1.34
C ALA A 64 -0.61 12.18 -2.32
N PRO A 65 -1.16 12.41 -3.53
CA PRO A 65 -0.63 13.41 -4.45
C PRO A 65 -0.54 14.83 -3.86
N GLU A 66 -1.39 15.16 -2.90
CA GLU A 66 -1.43 16.46 -2.21
C GLU A 66 -0.40 16.60 -1.09
N ASP A 67 0.23 15.49 -0.68
CA ASP A 67 1.22 15.52 0.40
C ASP A 67 2.48 16.26 -0.05
N GLU A 68 3.16 16.90 0.90
CA GLU A 68 4.40 17.66 0.66
C GLU A 68 5.57 16.76 0.25
N HIS A 69 5.61 15.53 0.80
CA HIS A 69 6.67 14.58 0.59
C HIS A 69 6.17 13.31 -0.12
N LEU A 70 7.08 12.66 -0.84
CA LEU A 70 6.87 11.32 -1.35
C LEU A 70 7.19 10.31 -0.24
N LEU A 71 6.17 9.60 0.25
CA LEU A 71 6.35 8.53 1.20
C LEU A 71 6.41 7.20 0.47
N VAL A 72 7.45 6.42 0.72
CA VAL A 72 7.51 5.00 0.38
C VAL A 72 7.69 4.19 1.66
N ALA A 73 7.19 2.96 1.69
CA ALA A 73 7.34 2.08 2.84
C ALA A 73 7.74 0.69 2.42
N THR A 74 8.57 0.03 3.23
CA THR A 74 9.04 -1.32 2.97
C THR A 74 9.28 -2.11 4.24
N ARG A 75 9.09 -3.43 4.16
CA ARG A 75 9.56 -4.33 5.21
C ARG A 75 11.08 -4.39 5.19
N MET A 76 11.68 -4.23 6.35
CA MET A 76 13.14 -4.18 6.54
C MET A 76 13.71 -5.60 6.60
N ARG A 77 13.86 -6.21 5.42
CA ARG A 77 14.64 -7.46 5.25
C ARG A 77 16.13 -7.16 5.21
N ASP A 78 16.93 -8.18 5.44
CA ASP A 78 18.38 -8.08 5.40
C ASP A 78 18.90 -8.15 3.95
N THR A 79 18.69 -7.04 3.18
CA THR A 79 19.28 -6.80 1.86
C THR A 79 20.15 -5.55 1.92
N ALA A 80 21.18 -5.47 1.09
CA ALA A 80 22.07 -4.31 1.03
C ALA A 80 21.31 -3.01 0.82
N PHE A 81 20.38 -2.97 -0.15
CA PHE A 81 19.53 -1.79 -0.40
C PHE A 81 18.82 -1.30 0.87
N LYS A 82 18.20 -2.20 1.63
CA LYS A 82 17.42 -1.83 2.82
C LYS A 82 18.30 -1.44 3.99
N ARG A 83 19.47 -2.07 4.16
CA ARG A 83 20.45 -1.66 5.16
C ARG A 83 20.98 -0.26 4.89
N VAL A 84 21.40 0.02 3.65
CA VAL A 84 21.88 1.34 3.23
C VAL A 84 20.78 2.40 3.46
N LEU A 85 19.56 2.15 2.99
CA LEU A 85 18.46 3.10 3.16
C LEU A 85 18.14 3.37 4.65
N ARG A 86 18.15 2.33 5.49
CA ARG A 86 17.94 2.48 6.94
C ARG A 86 19.00 3.35 7.60
N MET A 87 20.28 3.17 7.21
CA MET A 87 21.40 3.88 7.78
C MET A 87 21.65 5.26 7.15
N ALA A 88 21.05 5.52 5.99
CA ALA A 88 21.21 6.78 5.28
C ALA A 88 20.93 8.00 6.20
N PRO A 89 21.78 9.02 6.20
CA PRO A 89 21.50 10.26 6.92
C PRO A 89 20.34 11.01 6.27
N LEU A 90 19.76 11.97 6.99
CA LEU A 90 18.85 12.93 6.35
C LEU A 90 19.61 13.70 5.25
N ASP A 91 18.86 14.12 4.24
CA ASP A 91 19.36 14.73 3.00
C ASP A 91 20.22 13.80 2.12
N PHE A 92 20.28 12.50 2.42
CA PHE A 92 20.84 11.50 1.54
C PHE A 92 20.17 11.56 0.16
N GLU A 93 20.98 11.70 -0.89
CA GLU A 93 20.49 11.83 -2.28
C GLU A 93 20.27 10.47 -2.92
N ILE A 94 19.15 10.33 -3.60
CA ILE A 94 18.78 9.15 -4.40
C ILE A 94 18.29 9.59 -5.78
N ASN A 95 18.35 8.69 -6.74
CA ASN A 95 17.64 8.86 -8.00
C ASN A 95 16.28 8.18 -7.95
N MET A 96 15.28 8.83 -8.51
CA MET A 96 13.93 8.29 -8.67
C MET A 96 13.51 8.34 -10.14
N GLU A 97 12.76 7.34 -10.56
CA GLU A 97 12.11 7.32 -11.87
C GLU A 97 10.63 7.00 -11.71
N GLY A 98 9.78 7.77 -12.38
CA GLY A 98 8.33 7.61 -12.34
C GLY A 98 7.58 8.90 -12.59
N PRO A 99 6.26 8.95 -12.32
CA PRO A 99 5.46 7.88 -11.73
C PRO A 99 5.12 6.78 -12.74
N MET A 100 5.02 5.56 -12.28
CA MET A 100 4.71 4.38 -13.09
C MET A 100 3.50 3.60 -12.53
N GLY A 101 2.93 2.72 -13.35
CA GLY A 101 1.83 1.86 -12.95
C GLY A 101 0.43 2.39 -13.27
N SER A 102 -0.50 1.44 -13.33
CA SER A 102 -1.93 1.68 -13.63
C SER A 102 -2.86 1.22 -12.49
N PHE A 103 -2.31 0.89 -11.34
CA PHE A 103 -3.06 0.43 -10.16
C PHE A 103 -3.68 1.61 -9.42
N ILE A 104 -4.56 2.32 -10.09
CA ILE A 104 -5.20 3.56 -9.62
C ILE A 104 -6.69 3.35 -9.41
N LEU A 105 -7.31 4.19 -8.57
CA LEU A 105 -8.76 4.17 -8.37
C LEU A 105 -9.49 4.41 -9.70
N HIS A 106 -10.53 3.64 -9.96
CA HIS A 106 -11.39 3.81 -11.15
C HIS A 106 -12.19 5.13 -11.07
N ASN A 107 -12.64 5.62 -12.22
CA ASN A 107 -13.34 6.91 -12.31
C ASN A 107 -14.84 6.80 -12.01
N ASN A 108 -15.44 5.60 -12.04
CA ASN A 108 -16.86 5.40 -11.84
C ASN A 108 -17.22 5.33 -10.35
N SER A 109 -17.56 6.44 -9.74
CA SER A 109 -17.89 6.52 -8.31
C SER A 109 -19.21 5.81 -7.92
N ALA A 110 -20.02 5.39 -8.90
CA ALA A 110 -21.19 4.57 -8.61
C ALA A 110 -20.83 3.12 -8.27
N LYS A 111 -19.65 2.63 -8.70
CA LYS A 111 -19.12 1.34 -8.30
C LYS A 111 -18.26 1.51 -7.03
N PRO A 112 -18.51 0.74 -5.94
CA PRO A 112 -17.61 0.71 -4.80
C PRO A 112 -16.22 0.18 -5.19
N ALA A 113 -15.16 0.63 -4.47
CA ALA A 113 -13.84 0.03 -4.54
C ALA A 113 -13.62 -0.83 -3.30
N VAL A 114 -13.22 -2.09 -3.51
CA VAL A 114 -12.89 -3.04 -2.44
C VAL A 114 -11.41 -3.36 -2.53
N PHE A 115 -10.66 -2.96 -1.51
CA PHE A 115 -9.23 -3.18 -1.38
C PHE A 115 -8.96 -4.39 -0.50
N LEU A 116 -8.20 -5.36 -1.01
CA LEU A 116 -7.75 -6.55 -0.29
C LEU A 116 -6.23 -6.47 -0.14
N ALA A 117 -5.79 -6.04 1.04
CA ALA A 117 -4.38 -5.78 1.34
C ALA A 117 -3.76 -6.86 2.20
N GLY A 118 -2.56 -7.31 1.87
CA GLY A 118 -1.73 -8.18 2.71
C GLY A 118 -0.40 -7.53 3.08
N GLY A 119 -0.16 -7.33 4.38
CA GLY A 119 1.09 -6.76 4.89
C GLY A 119 1.44 -5.42 4.22
N ILE A 120 2.65 -5.32 3.61
CA ILE A 120 3.09 -4.08 2.97
C ILE A 120 2.35 -3.76 1.65
N GLY A 121 1.57 -4.67 1.09
CA GLY A 121 0.65 -4.40 -0.02
C GLY A 121 -0.40 -3.31 0.29
N ILE A 122 -0.42 -2.82 1.53
CA ILE A 122 -1.19 -1.64 1.95
C ILE A 122 -0.71 -0.34 1.28
N THR A 123 0.54 -0.26 0.80
CA THR A 123 1.15 0.99 0.34
C THR A 123 0.38 1.71 -0.77
N PRO A 124 -0.03 1.08 -1.89
CA PRO A 124 -0.85 1.75 -2.91
C PRO A 124 -2.22 2.17 -2.37
N PHE A 125 -2.80 1.39 -1.48
CA PHE A 125 -4.11 1.70 -0.88
C PHE A 125 -4.02 2.85 0.12
N SER A 126 -2.92 2.97 0.88
CA SER A 126 -2.66 4.14 1.72
C SER A 126 -2.73 5.42 0.89
N SER A 127 -2.05 5.46 -0.26
CA SER A 127 -2.08 6.58 -1.19
C SER A 127 -3.51 6.89 -1.68
N ILE A 128 -4.23 5.88 -2.16
CA ILE A 128 -5.58 6.02 -2.72
C ILE A 128 -6.57 6.53 -1.65
N ILE A 129 -6.55 5.94 -0.46
CA ILE A 129 -7.50 6.29 0.62
C ILE A 129 -7.22 7.69 1.15
N ARG A 130 -5.94 8.06 1.35
CA ARG A 130 -5.54 9.42 1.75
C ARG A 130 -5.97 10.45 0.70
N HIS A 131 -5.72 10.18 -0.58
CA HIS A 131 -6.16 11.04 -1.68
C HIS A 131 -7.69 11.16 -1.71
N ALA A 132 -8.41 10.06 -1.61
CA ALA A 132 -9.87 10.08 -1.62
C ALA A 132 -10.46 10.92 -0.48
N ALA A 133 -9.87 10.87 0.72
CA ALA A 133 -10.28 11.70 1.85
C ALA A 133 -10.00 13.18 1.60
N LYS A 134 -8.76 13.54 1.17
CA LYS A 134 -8.37 14.93 0.91
C LYS A 134 -9.15 15.57 -0.24
N ALA A 135 -9.32 14.84 -1.34
CA ALA A 135 -10.07 15.29 -2.50
C ALA A 135 -11.60 15.13 -2.35
N LYS A 136 -12.08 14.58 -1.21
CA LYS A 136 -13.48 14.31 -0.92
C LYS A 136 -14.16 13.52 -2.04
N LEU A 137 -13.50 12.47 -2.53
CA LEU A 137 -14.04 11.66 -3.60
C LEU A 137 -15.31 10.92 -3.15
N PRO A 138 -16.34 10.82 -4.02
CA PRO A 138 -17.64 10.24 -3.65
C PRO A 138 -17.64 8.70 -3.64
N HIS A 139 -16.52 8.03 -3.95
CA HIS A 139 -16.41 6.58 -3.99
C HIS A 139 -16.64 5.95 -2.60
N LYS A 140 -17.42 4.88 -2.56
CA LYS A 140 -17.46 4.00 -1.39
C LYS A 140 -16.23 3.09 -1.40
N LEU A 141 -15.43 3.14 -0.34
CA LEU A 141 -14.16 2.44 -0.21
C LEU A 141 -14.23 1.44 0.94
N TYR A 142 -13.90 0.19 0.68
CA TYR A 142 -13.78 -0.85 1.70
C TYR A 142 -12.35 -1.38 1.69
N LEU A 143 -11.67 -1.35 2.83
CA LEU A 143 -10.32 -1.89 2.98
C LEU A 143 -10.34 -3.10 3.92
N PHE A 144 -10.13 -4.29 3.39
CA PHE A 144 -9.80 -5.49 4.14
C PHE A 144 -8.29 -5.59 4.21
N TYR A 145 -7.74 -5.51 5.42
CA TYR A 145 -6.29 -5.44 5.63
C TYR A 145 -5.81 -6.57 6.53
N SER A 146 -5.17 -7.57 5.93
CA SER A 146 -4.68 -8.76 6.64
C SER A 146 -3.22 -8.62 7.06
N ASN A 147 -2.97 -8.88 8.33
CA ASN A 147 -1.64 -8.99 8.93
C ASN A 147 -1.57 -10.20 9.85
N ARG A 148 -0.38 -10.52 10.35
CA ARG A 148 -0.21 -11.57 11.36
C ARG A 148 -0.69 -11.08 12.72
N ARG A 149 -0.15 -9.96 13.16
CA ARG A 149 -0.43 -9.31 14.44
C ARG A 149 -0.70 -7.82 14.21
N GLN A 150 -1.25 -7.18 15.21
CA GLN A 150 -1.49 -5.74 15.17
C GLN A 150 -0.17 -4.95 15.04
N GLU A 151 0.88 -5.41 15.69
CA GLU A 151 2.22 -4.82 15.67
C GLU A 151 2.87 -4.85 14.29
N ASP A 152 2.43 -5.77 13.41
CA ASP A 152 2.93 -5.93 12.03
C ASP A 152 2.19 -5.04 11.02
N ALA A 153 1.09 -4.37 11.44
CA ALA A 153 0.19 -3.66 10.56
C ALA A 153 0.59 -2.18 10.39
N ALA A 154 1.28 -1.87 9.30
CA ALA A 154 1.65 -0.50 8.97
C ALA A 154 0.41 0.39 8.72
N PHE A 155 0.52 1.68 9.01
CA PHE A 155 -0.51 2.70 8.79
C PHE A 155 -1.80 2.53 9.60
N MET A 156 -1.89 1.62 10.56
CA MET A 156 -3.10 1.39 11.37
C MET A 156 -3.68 2.68 11.96
N PRO A 157 -2.92 3.53 12.66
CA PRO A 157 -3.48 4.74 13.28
C PRO A 157 -4.11 5.69 12.26
N ILE A 158 -3.39 5.97 11.16
CA ILE A 158 -3.89 6.89 10.14
C ILE A 158 -5.13 6.34 9.39
N LEU A 159 -5.19 5.02 9.16
CA LEU A 159 -6.35 4.40 8.53
C LEU A 159 -7.58 4.46 9.44
N GLN A 160 -7.41 4.30 10.75
CA GLN A 160 -8.48 4.46 11.74
C GLN A 160 -8.98 5.91 11.83
N GLU A 161 -8.10 6.90 11.75
CA GLU A 161 -8.50 8.31 11.70
C GLU A 161 -9.25 8.62 10.38
N LEU A 162 -8.74 8.17 9.24
CA LEU A 162 -9.41 8.35 7.94
C LEU A 162 -10.80 7.71 7.89
N GLU A 163 -11.04 6.59 8.59
CA GLU A 163 -12.38 6.00 8.71
C GLU A 163 -13.34 6.92 9.48
N LYS A 164 -12.86 7.63 10.51
CA LYS A 164 -13.68 8.59 11.26
C LYS A 164 -14.00 9.84 10.44
N GLU A 165 -13.03 10.30 9.64
CA GLU A 165 -13.13 11.53 8.85
C GLU A 165 -13.94 11.35 7.54
N ASN A 166 -13.84 10.17 6.91
CA ASN A 166 -14.46 9.89 5.62
C ASN A 166 -15.62 8.88 5.76
N PRO A 167 -16.88 9.32 5.74
CA PRO A 167 -18.04 8.44 5.88
C PRO A 167 -18.19 7.41 4.74
N ASN A 168 -17.49 7.62 3.64
CA ASN A 168 -17.45 6.68 2.50
C ASN A 168 -16.34 5.63 2.62
N PHE A 169 -15.50 5.67 3.66
CA PHE A 169 -14.43 4.71 3.87
C PHE A 169 -14.76 3.76 5.03
N LYS A 170 -14.61 2.46 4.79
CA LYS A 170 -14.77 1.40 5.79
C LYS A 170 -13.47 0.63 5.92
N PHE A 171 -12.93 0.57 7.16
CA PHE A 171 -11.68 -0.11 7.47
C PHE A 171 -11.93 -1.43 8.22
N ILE A 172 -11.52 -2.55 7.63
CA ILE A 172 -11.73 -3.92 8.16
C ILE A 172 -10.37 -4.60 8.31
N PRO A 173 -9.63 -4.33 9.40
CA PRO A 173 -8.38 -5.02 9.68
C PRO A 173 -8.63 -6.43 10.22
N SER A 174 -7.81 -7.40 9.78
CA SER A 174 -7.87 -8.80 10.20
C SER A 174 -6.49 -9.30 10.61
N MET A 175 -6.42 -10.04 11.73
CA MET A 175 -5.18 -10.57 12.27
C MET A 175 -5.21 -12.10 12.32
N SER A 176 -4.18 -12.74 11.73
CA SER A 176 -4.16 -14.20 11.57
C SER A 176 -3.41 -14.94 12.69
N GLU A 177 -2.56 -14.25 13.47
CA GLU A 177 -1.68 -14.87 14.49
C GLU A 177 -1.71 -14.11 15.82
N MET A 178 -2.89 -13.70 16.29
CA MET A 178 -3.02 -12.93 17.54
C MET A 178 -2.58 -13.69 18.80
N ASN A 179 -2.49 -15.00 18.72
CA ASN A 179 -1.87 -15.81 19.78
C ASN A 179 -0.37 -15.52 20.00
N LYS A 180 0.27 -14.81 19.07
CA LYS A 180 1.66 -14.34 19.15
C LYS A 180 1.79 -12.86 19.49
N SER A 181 0.68 -12.15 19.70
CA SER A 181 0.65 -10.73 20.07
C SER A 181 0.52 -10.57 21.58
N ALA A 182 1.15 -9.53 22.11
CA ALA A 182 0.94 -9.09 23.50
C ALA A 182 -0.28 -8.16 23.65
N GLN A 183 -0.89 -7.73 22.54
CA GLN A 183 -2.02 -6.80 22.53
C GLN A 183 -3.35 -7.53 22.39
N ALA A 184 -4.40 -6.99 23.00
CA ALA A 184 -5.76 -7.48 22.79
C ALA A 184 -6.28 -7.08 21.41
N TRP A 185 -7.05 -7.97 20.76
CA TRP A 185 -7.64 -7.73 19.46
C TRP A 185 -9.14 -8.07 19.45
N ASN A 186 -9.98 -7.13 19.02
CA ASN A 186 -11.43 -7.29 18.96
C ASN A 186 -11.99 -7.17 17.53
N GLY A 187 -11.11 -7.09 16.52
CA GLY A 187 -11.49 -7.04 15.11
C GLY A 187 -11.60 -8.42 14.47
N GLU A 188 -11.63 -8.45 13.14
CA GLU A 188 -11.66 -9.69 12.37
C GLU A 188 -10.40 -10.52 12.62
N THR A 189 -10.55 -11.84 12.56
CA THR A 189 -9.46 -12.80 12.77
C THR A 189 -9.33 -13.78 11.60
N GLY A 190 -8.10 -14.27 11.38
CA GLY A 190 -7.79 -15.16 10.28
C GLY A 190 -7.46 -14.44 8.97
N PHE A 191 -7.34 -15.21 7.90
CA PHE A 191 -7.14 -14.68 6.56
C PHE A 191 -8.44 -14.10 5.98
N ILE A 192 -8.31 -13.12 5.09
CA ILE A 192 -9.44 -12.62 4.31
C ILE A 192 -10.07 -13.81 3.55
N ASN A 193 -11.37 -13.96 3.67
CA ASN A 193 -12.13 -15.03 3.04
C ASN A 193 -13.52 -14.55 2.63
N ARG A 194 -14.26 -15.41 1.94
CA ARG A 194 -15.59 -15.12 1.41
C ARG A 194 -16.59 -14.71 2.50
N GLU A 195 -16.56 -15.40 3.63
CA GLU A 195 -17.46 -15.15 4.76
C GLU A 195 -17.19 -13.78 5.39
N MET A 196 -15.90 -13.41 5.51
CA MET A 196 -15.51 -12.07 5.99
C MET A 196 -16.02 -10.98 5.04
N LEU A 197 -15.80 -11.13 3.73
CA LEU A 197 -16.32 -10.17 2.75
C LEU A 197 -17.85 -10.06 2.82
N ALA A 198 -18.55 -11.19 2.93
CA ALA A 198 -20.02 -11.23 2.98
C ALA A 198 -20.62 -10.53 4.22
N ARG A 199 -19.86 -10.44 5.34
CA ARG A 199 -20.30 -9.70 6.54
C ARG A 199 -20.28 -8.19 6.32
N HIS A 200 -19.43 -7.69 5.43
CA HIS A 200 -19.16 -6.26 5.28
C HIS A 200 -19.61 -5.68 3.93
N LEU A 201 -19.77 -6.52 2.91
CA LEU A 201 -20.21 -6.08 1.58
C LEU A 201 -21.67 -6.46 1.34
N PRO A 202 -22.45 -5.57 0.71
CA PRO A 202 -23.85 -5.87 0.37
C PRO A 202 -23.98 -6.94 -0.73
N ALA A 203 -23.02 -7.02 -1.62
CA ALA A 203 -22.94 -8.00 -2.71
C ALA A 203 -21.49 -8.14 -3.20
N PHE A 204 -21.18 -9.27 -3.84
CA PHE A 204 -19.87 -9.49 -4.49
C PHE A 204 -19.82 -8.85 -5.88
N GLN A 205 -20.91 -8.87 -6.62
CA GLN A 205 -20.98 -8.24 -7.94
C GLN A 205 -21.26 -6.74 -7.81
N GLY A 206 -20.64 -5.97 -8.70
CA GLY A 206 -20.80 -4.52 -8.77
C GLY A 206 -19.59 -3.72 -8.30
N PRO A 207 -18.92 -4.04 -7.17
CA PRO A 207 -17.65 -3.40 -6.81
C PRO A 207 -16.52 -3.71 -7.80
N ILE A 208 -15.51 -2.82 -7.83
CA ILE A 208 -14.19 -3.12 -8.42
C ILE A 208 -13.25 -3.51 -7.30
N TYR A 209 -12.60 -4.67 -7.45
CA TYR A 209 -11.69 -5.23 -6.48
C TYR A 209 -10.24 -4.89 -6.83
N TYR A 210 -9.47 -4.56 -5.81
CA TYR A 210 -8.05 -4.28 -5.89
C TYR A 210 -7.34 -5.20 -4.88
N ILE A 211 -6.41 -6.01 -5.36
CA ILE A 211 -5.69 -6.96 -4.52
C ILE A 211 -4.21 -6.60 -4.54
N ALA A 212 -3.60 -6.40 -3.37
CA ALA A 212 -2.16 -6.14 -3.27
C ALA A 212 -1.56 -6.85 -2.05
N GLY A 213 -0.51 -7.62 -2.29
CA GLY A 213 0.14 -8.40 -1.25
C GLY A 213 0.99 -9.54 -1.76
N PRO A 214 1.34 -10.52 -0.91
CA PRO A 214 2.12 -11.69 -1.32
C PRO A 214 1.46 -12.46 -2.47
N PRO A 215 2.24 -13.04 -3.42
CA PRO A 215 1.69 -13.74 -4.58
C PRO A 215 0.65 -14.81 -4.23
N ALA A 216 0.91 -15.61 -3.18
CA ALA A 216 -0.04 -16.64 -2.73
C ALA A 216 -1.39 -16.05 -2.27
N MET A 217 -1.37 -14.88 -1.60
CA MET A 217 -2.60 -14.18 -1.21
C MET A 217 -3.34 -13.65 -2.45
N VAL A 218 -2.63 -13.02 -3.37
CA VAL A 218 -3.22 -12.48 -4.61
C VAL A 218 -3.93 -13.60 -5.38
N ALA A 219 -3.27 -14.74 -5.58
CA ALA A 219 -3.84 -15.90 -6.26
C ALA A 219 -5.10 -16.44 -5.54
N ALA A 220 -5.04 -16.59 -4.21
CA ALA A 220 -6.17 -17.07 -3.41
C ALA A 220 -7.37 -16.12 -3.45
N MET A 221 -7.14 -14.80 -3.36
CA MET A 221 -8.20 -13.79 -3.42
C MET A 221 -8.86 -13.75 -4.80
N ARG A 222 -8.07 -13.81 -5.87
CA ARG A 222 -8.58 -13.86 -7.24
C ARG A 222 -9.44 -15.10 -7.47
N GLN A 223 -8.97 -16.27 -7.05
CA GLN A 223 -9.74 -17.51 -7.13
C GLN A 223 -11.06 -17.42 -6.34
N MET A 224 -11.03 -16.89 -5.13
CA MET A 224 -12.21 -16.71 -4.29
C MET A 224 -13.25 -15.77 -4.93
N LEU A 225 -12.82 -14.65 -5.50
CA LEU A 225 -13.69 -13.68 -6.16
C LEU A 225 -14.32 -14.26 -7.43
N ASN A 226 -13.53 -14.96 -8.26
CA ASN A 226 -14.05 -15.64 -9.45
C ASN A 226 -15.07 -16.72 -9.09
N ALA A 227 -14.81 -17.52 -8.03
CA ALA A 227 -15.77 -18.51 -7.51
C ALA A 227 -17.04 -17.86 -6.91
N ALA A 228 -16.97 -16.59 -6.51
CA ALA A 228 -18.13 -15.80 -6.06
C ALA A 228 -18.88 -15.11 -7.22
N GLY A 229 -18.44 -15.31 -8.47
CA GLY A 229 -19.07 -14.76 -9.68
C GLY A 229 -18.70 -13.29 -9.96
N VAL A 230 -17.55 -12.83 -9.45
CA VAL A 230 -16.99 -11.51 -9.82
C VAL A 230 -16.34 -11.64 -11.19
N ASP A 231 -16.62 -10.68 -12.08
CA ASP A 231 -16.02 -10.62 -13.41
C ASP A 231 -14.51 -10.33 -13.29
N GLU A 232 -13.69 -10.99 -14.09
CA GLU A 232 -12.23 -10.79 -14.09
C GLU A 232 -11.84 -9.33 -14.46
N ASP A 233 -12.66 -8.66 -15.29
CA ASP A 233 -12.46 -7.25 -15.63
C ASP A 233 -12.68 -6.28 -14.46
N ASP A 234 -13.41 -6.72 -13.43
CA ASP A 234 -13.61 -5.98 -12.18
C ASP A 234 -12.54 -6.34 -11.11
N ILE A 235 -11.51 -7.14 -11.44
CA ILE A 235 -10.41 -7.52 -10.54
C ILE A 235 -9.08 -6.94 -11.04
N ARG A 236 -8.44 -6.12 -10.20
CA ARG A 236 -7.11 -5.55 -10.42
C ARG A 236 -6.16 -6.09 -9.35
N ALA A 237 -4.98 -6.50 -9.73
CA ALA A 237 -4.04 -7.09 -8.78
C ALA A 237 -2.60 -6.65 -9.01
N GLU A 238 -1.86 -6.47 -7.91
CA GLU A 238 -0.41 -6.29 -7.88
C GLU A 238 0.22 -7.27 -6.89
N GLU A 239 1.24 -7.97 -7.34
CA GLU A 239 2.00 -8.89 -6.51
C GLU A 239 3.25 -8.20 -5.97
N PHE A 240 3.42 -8.31 -4.66
CA PHE A 240 4.59 -7.81 -3.97
C PHE A 240 5.51 -8.99 -3.67
N ALA A 241 6.44 -9.29 -4.58
CA ALA A 241 7.43 -10.33 -4.37
C ALA A 241 8.49 -9.90 -3.34
N GLY A 242 9.06 -10.87 -2.61
CA GLY A 242 10.18 -10.55 -1.72
C GLY A 242 9.78 -10.26 -0.27
N TYR A 243 8.72 -10.87 0.25
CA TYR A 243 8.33 -10.85 1.68
C TYR A 243 8.91 -12.00 2.46
#